data_500e4d2c8a004aeb3527c2eb30444338
#
_entry.id   500e4d2c8a004aeb3527c2eb30444338
#
_cell.length_a   1.000
_cell.length_b   1.000
_cell.length_c   1.000
_cell.angle_alpha   90.00
_cell.angle_beta   90.00
_cell.angle_gamma   90.00
#
_symmetry.space_group_name_H-M   'P 1'
#
loop_
_entity.id
_entity.type
_entity.pdbx_description
1 polymer ?
#
loop_
_entity_poly.entity_id
_entity_poly.type
_entity_poly.pdbx_seq_one_letter_code
_entity_poly.pdbx_strand_id
1 'polypeptide(L)'
;MNSILELKGKRFIQESRHGSFRGPAMNSIKTVSAQNIQKLIGDLKKVNSFWHENPHTFNGVLLSVYYNKIVAKSNRIAGLLKGKESNYSIVGAKFNSEKNRHIITYFIDTIDIDQSIDLLYKAQKIIKSYYTNGINKTQFEDKSVIEKIPYGKFSISKSSFKQIIADVSYIEKFDIELPENPNNQSIITLYNVGVDSKQLLSSIGIEIISSRILDNQTVFLDENQLEVLFSNAPYLVSMSTVNLSALSPDDFIHDYQEGMITIPSPTNEPTIGVIDTLFDNRVYFSDWVDFHDVVDRNIPRSDNDYRHGTAVSSIIVDGPRLNPWLNDGCGRFKVRHFGVATSSQFSSFSIIK
;
A
#
# COMPACT_ATOMS: atom_id res chain seq x y z
N MET A 1 1.04 -9.45 6.21
CA MET A 1 0.37 -9.85 4.95
C MET A 1 -0.82 -10.70 5.34
N ASN A 2 -2.04 -10.18 5.18
CA ASN A 2 -3.25 -10.93 5.53
C ASN A 2 -3.35 -12.18 4.65
N SER A 3 -3.40 -13.35 5.27
CA SER A 3 -3.54 -14.66 4.58
C SER A 3 -4.99 -14.92 4.16
N ILE A 4 -5.65 -13.94 3.56
CA ILE A 4 -7.06 -14.07 3.16
C ILE A 4 -7.22 -14.98 1.93
N LEU A 5 -6.17 -15.21 1.16
CA LEU A 5 -6.16 -16.12 0.02
C LEU A 5 -4.89 -16.97 0.03
N GLU A 6 -4.95 -18.16 0.60
CA GLU A 6 -3.99 -19.22 0.30
C GLU A 6 -4.35 -19.84 -1.05
N LEU A 7 -3.66 -19.44 -2.09
CA LEU A 7 -3.77 -20.10 -3.39
C LEU A 7 -3.09 -21.48 -3.31
N LYS A 8 -3.87 -22.51 -3.03
CA LYS A 8 -3.41 -23.89 -2.98
C LYS A 8 -3.44 -24.50 -4.38
N GLY A 9 -2.28 -24.71 -4.97
CA GLY A 9 -2.15 -25.44 -6.22
C GLY A 9 -0.71 -25.49 -6.72
N LYS A 10 -0.34 -26.60 -7.37
CA LYS A 10 1.02 -26.81 -7.93
C LYS A 10 1.44 -25.70 -8.92
N ARG A 11 0.50 -24.99 -9.54
CA ARG A 11 0.78 -23.87 -10.46
C ARG A 11 1.29 -22.61 -9.76
N PHE A 12 1.11 -22.49 -8.45
CA PHE A 12 1.53 -21.34 -7.64
C PHE A 12 2.74 -21.63 -6.77
N ILE A 13 3.29 -22.87 -6.83
CA ILE A 13 4.56 -23.18 -6.21
C ILE A 13 5.62 -22.48 -7.06
N GLN A 14 6.13 -21.37 -6.54
CA GLN A 14 7.29 -20.72 -7.13
C GLN A 14 8.48 -21.66 -6.92
N GLU A 15 8.90 -22.37 -7.98
CA GLU A 15 10.18 -23.09 -7.94
C GLU A 15 11.27 -22.09 -7.56
N SER A 16 11.92 -22.35 -6.45
CA SER A 16 13.09 -21.58 -6.03
C SER A 16 14.17 -21.79 -7.10
N ARG A 17 14.24 -20.91 -8.06
CA ARG A 17 15.39 -20.84 -8.94
C ARG A 17 16.61 -20.58 -8.06
N HIS A 18 17.47 -21.55 -7.92
CA HIS A 18 18.81 -21.37 -7.36
C HIS A 18 19.58 -20.42 -8.30
N GLY A 19 19.22 -19.14 -8.23
CA GLY A 19 20.00 -18.08 -8.87
C GLY A 19 21.31 -17.96 -8.09
N SER A 20 22.42 -17.97 -8.77
CA SER A 20 23.71 -17.58 -8.19
C SER A 20 23.52 -16.29 -7.40
N PHE A 21 23.94 -16.29 -6.13
CA PHE A 21 23.88 -15.12 -5.26
C PHE A 21 24.63 -13.95 -5.92
N ARG A 22 23.92 -13.09 -6.58
CA ARG A 22 24.48 -11.84 -7.10
C ARG A 22 24.53 -10.86 -5.94
N GLY A 23 25.73 -10.38 -5.61
CA GLY A 23 25.91 -9.36 -4.58
C GLY A 23 25.03 -8.12 -4.80
N PRO A 24 25.03 -7.16 -3.86
CA PRO A 24 24.19 -5.96 -3.94
C PRO A 24 24.43 -5.23 -5.27
N ALA A 25 23.32 -4.84 -5.93
CA ALA A 25 23.33 -4.14 -7.21
C ALA A 25 22.96 -2.68 -7.03
N MET A 26 23.80 -1.77 -7.52
CA MET A 26 23.54 -0.33 -7.50
C MET A 26 22.58 0.08 -8.64
N ASN A 27 21.75 1.08 -8.40
CA ASN A 27 20.94 1.71 -9.45
C ASN A 27 21.82 2.33 -10.52
N SER A 28 21.64 1.93 -11.79
CA SER A 28 22.51 2.34 -12.89
C SER A 28 22.46 3.82 -13.26
N ILE A 29 21.40 4.52 -12.86
CA ILE A 29 21.16 5.93 -13.25
C ILE A 29 21.63 6.89 -12.15
N LYS A 30 21.91 6.40 -10.95
CA LYS A 30 22.21 7.24 -9.78
C LYS A 30 23.71 7.22 -9.43
N THR A 31 24.23 8.42 -9.10
CA THR A 31 25.51 8.57 -8.40
C THR A 31 25.22 8.84 -6.93
N VAL A 32 25.85 8.10 -6.04
CA VAL A 32 25.72 8.27 -4.59
C VAL A 32 26.83 9.20 -4.11
N SER A 33 26.48 10.41 -3.76
CA SER A 33 27.40 11.43 -3.22
C SER A 33 27.38 11.49 -1.69
N ALA A 34 28.39 12.09 -1.10
CA ALA A 34 28.39 12.38 0.33
C ALA A 34 27.23 13.29 0.76
N GLN A 35 26.74 14.11 -0.15
CA GLN A 35 25.62 15.02 0.06
C GLN A 35 24.28 14.27 0.09
N ASN A 36 24.09 13.29 -0.81
CA ASN A 36 22.92 12.40 -0.77
C ASN A 36 22.85 11.63 0.56
N ILE A 37 23.98 11.08 1.02
CA ILE A 37 24.04 10.37 2.29
C ILE A 37 23.74 11.34 3.45
N GLN A 38 24.27 12.56 3.42
CA GLN A 38 24.01 13.56 4.46
C GLN A 38 22.52 13.93 4.56
N LYS A 39 21.84 14.05 3.40
CA LYS A 39 20.39 14.26 3.34
C LYS A 39 19.64 13.13 4.06
N LEU A 40 19.94 11.88 3.72
CA LEU A 40 19.28 10.70 4.32
C LEU A 40 19.55 10.58 5.84
N ILE A 41 20.74 10.96 6.30
CA ILE A 41 21.03 11.08 7.74
C ILE A 41 20.12 12.14 8.39
N GLY A 42 19.93 13.27 7.71
CA GLY A 42 19.03 14.33 8.19
C GLY A 42 17.58 13.86 8.28
N ASP A 43 17.13 13.11 7.28
CA ASP A 43 15.77 12.54 7.23
C ASP A 43 15.56 11.55 8.40
N LEU A 44 16.49 10.61 8.64
CA LEU A 44 16.40 9.66 9.75
C LEU A 44 16.43 10.35 11.13
N LYS A 45 17.21 11.42 11.28
CA LYS A 45 17.20 12.20 12.51
C LYS A 45 15.87 12.90 12.77
N LYS A 46 15.22 13.42 11.72
CA LYS A 46 13.87 14.02 11.84
C LYS A 46 12.85 12.98 12.25
N VAL A 47 12.89 11.78 11.65
CA VAL A 47 12.02 10.66 12.02
C VAL A 47 12.24 10.27 13.48
N ASN A 48 13.49 10.18 13.94
CA ASN A 48 13.82 9.87 15.33
C ASN A 48 13.28 10.93 16.29
N SER A 49 13.49 12.23 15.98
CA SER A 49 12.95 13.34 16.77
C SER A 49 11.42 13.30 16.85
N PHE A 50 10.74 13.06 15.73
CA PHE A 50 9.28 12.93 15.71
C PHE A 50 8.78 11.88 16.70
N TRP A 51 9.40 10.69 16.71
CA TRP A 51 8.98 9.61 17.61
C TRP A 51 9.31 9.88 19.07
N HIS A 52 10.35 10.66 19.37
CA HIS A 52 10.61 11.15 20.72
C HIS A 52 9.57 12.17 21.20
N GLU A 53 9.06 13.00 20.30
CA GLU A 53 8.06 14.04 20.59
C GLU A 53 6.62 13.49 20.60
N ASN A 54 6.38 12.32 20.02
CA ASN A 54 5.07 11.66 19.93
C ASN A 54 5.09 10.32 20.68
N PRO A 55 4.93 10.31 22.01
CA PRO A 55 4.89 9.09 22.80
C PRO A 55 3.74 8.19 22.36
N HIS A 56 4.00 6.89 22.26
CA HIS A 56 3.03 5.90 21.79
C HIS A 56 3.13 4.63 22.64
N THR A 57 2.10 3.77 22.54
CA THR A 57 1.94 2.59 23.42
C THR A 57 2.48 1.30 22.80
N PHE A 58 2.89 1.31 21.54
CA PHE A 58 3.46 0.15 20.86
C PHE A 58 5.00 0.20 20.88
N ASN A 59 5.63 -0.98 20.83
CA ASN A 59 7.08 -1.10 20.83
C ASN A 59 7.64 -1.04 19.42
N GLY A 60 8.30 0.06 19.07
CA GLY A 60 8.87 0.30 17.75
C GLY A 60 8.37 1.60 17.13
N VAL A 61 8.75 1.86 15.90
CA VAL A 61 8.43 3.07 15.16
C VAL A 61 8.05 2.76 13.72
N LEU A 62 7.20 3.58 13.14
CA LEU A 62 6.85 3.54 11.72
C LEU A 62 7.75 4.50 10.95
N LEU A 63 8.28 4.04 9.82
CA LEU A 63 9.15 4.81 8.94
C LEU A 63 8.85 4.46 7.49
N SER A 64 8.60 5.45 6.67
CA SER A 64 8.37 5.28 5.24
C SER A 64 9.61 5.60 4.42
N VAL A 65 9.95 4.68 3.52
CA VAL A 65 11.05 4.79 2.57
C VAL A 65 10.48 5.14 1.21
N TYR A 66 10.83 6.30 0.72
CA TYR A 66 10.48 6.77 -0.61
C TYR A 66 11.57 6.33 -1.59
N TYR A 67 11.21 5.45 -2.50
CA TYR A 67 12.12 5.00 -3.55
C TYR A 67 12.06 5.94 -4.75
N ASN A 68 13.16 6.06 -5.47
CA ASN A 68 13.24 6.90 -6.66
C ASN A 68 12.66 6.22 -7.93
N LYS A 69 12.18 5.00 -7.82
CA LYS A 69 11.48 4.23 -8.86
C LYS A 69 10.68 3.06 -8.26
N ILE A 70 9.97 2.33 -9.09
CA ILE A 70 9.40 1.02 -8.73
C ILE A 70 10.56 0.04 -8.52
N VAL A 71 10.68 -0.54 -7.34
CA VAL A 71 11.78 -1.44 -6.96
C VAL A 71 11.31 -2.90 -6.88
N ALA A 72 12.09 -3.80 -7.47
CA ALA A 72 11.92 -5.23 -7.24
C ALA A 72 12.25 -5.60 -5.79
N LYS A 73 11.74 -6.74 -5.31
CA LYS A 73 11.99 -7.22 -3.93
C LYS A 73 13.49 -7.25 -3.59
N SER A 74 14.35 -7.65 -4.53
CA SER A 74 15.81 -7.71 -4.37
C SER A 74 16.50 -6.35 -4.24
N ASN A 75 15.83 -5.26 -4.61
CA ASN A 75 16.37 -3.89 -4.58
C ASN A 75 15.76 -3.05 -3.46
N ARG A 76 14.98 -3.67 -2.57
CA ARG A 76 14.54 -3.04 -1.33
C ARG A 76 15.69 -2.95 -0.36
N ILE A 77 15.56 -2.10 0.64
CA ILE A 77 16.56 -1.95 1.69
C ILE A 77 16.95 -3.32 2.27
N ALA A 78 18.24 -3.57 2.36
CA ALA A 78 18.80 -4.80 2.93
C ALA A 78 19.98 -4.56 3.88
N GLY A 79 20.60 -3.38 3.86
CA GLY A 79 21.71 -2.99 4.74
C GLY A 79 21.31 -1.96 5.78
N LEU A 80 20.38 -1.09 5.45
CA LEU A 80 19.79 -0.11 6.37
C LEU A 80 18.50 -0.67 6.98
N LEU A 81 18.06 -0.13 8.12
CA LEU A 81 16.84 -0.52 8.84
C LEU A 81 16.75 -2.04 9.07
N LYS A 82 17.87 -2.64 9.37
CA LYS A 82 18.00 -4.08 9.49
C LYS A 82 17.69 -4.51 10.92
N GLY A 83 16.41 -4.61 11.25
CA GLY A 83 15.96 -5.23 12.48
C GLY A 83 16.35 -6.71 12.56
N LYS A 84 16.14 -7.35 13.70
CA LYS A 84 16.46 -8.77 13.94
C LYS A 84 15.86 -9.71 12.91
N GLU A 85 14.76 -9.27 12.23
CA GLU A 85 14.03 -10.04 11.21
C GLU A 85 13.60 -9.14 10.06
N SER A 86 14.52 -8.75 9.20
CA SER A 86 14.34 -7.75 8.13
C SER A 86 13.17 -7.98 7.14
N ASN A 87 12.64 -9.19 7.05
CA ASN A 87 11.52 -9.51 6.15
C ASN A 87 10.14 -9.25 6.77
N TYR A 88 10.05 -9.09 8.09
CA TYR A 88 8.78 -8.90 8.82
C TYR A 88 8.48 -7.44 9.15
N SER A 89 9.39 -6.55 8.87
CA SER A 89 9.27 -5.13 9.18
C SER A 89 8.42 -4.34 8.18
N ILE A 90 8.10 -4.87 7.00
CA ILE A 90 7.27 -4.16 6.02
C ILE A 90 5.80 -4.30 6.41
N VAL A 91 5.18 -3.18 6.79
CA VAL A 91 3.77 -3.13 7.22
C VAL A 91 2.86 -2.41 6.21
N GLY A 92 3.43 -1.70 5.23
CA GLY A 92 2.68 -1.06 4.18
C GLY A 92 3.51 -0.86 2.91
N ALA A 93 2.82 -0.82 1.77
CA ALA A 93 3.43 -0.48 0.49
C ALA A 93 2.38 0.21 -0.39
N LYS A 94 2.76 1.35 -0.96
CA LYS A 94 1.92 2.09 -1.91
C LYS A 94 2.77 2.69 -3.04
N PHE A 95 2.10 3.20 -4.04
CA PHE A 95 2.73 4.03 -5.06
C PHE A 95 2.58 5.51 -4.70
N ASN A 96 3.50 6.35 -5.21
CA ASN A 96 3.29 7.79 -5.20
C ASN A 96 2.10 8.18 -6.13
N SER A 97 1.68 9.45 -6.11
CA SER A 97 0.57 9.96 -6.93
C SER A 97 0.72 9.68 -8.44
N GLU A 98 1.94 9.74 -8.95
CA GLU A 98 2.26 9.46 -10.37
C GLU A 98 2.36 7.96 -10.68
N LYS A 99 2.19 7.07 -9.70
CA LYS A 99 2.30 5.60 -9.80
C LYS A 99 3.62 5.08 -10.40
N ASN A 100 4.69 5.88 -10.33
CA ASN A 100 6.00 5.55 -10.90
C ASN A 100 7.07 5.22 -9.85
N ARG A 101 6.75 5.36 -8.55
CA ARG A 101 7.67 5.12 -7.44
C ARG A 101 7.00 4.36 -6.30
N HIS A 102 7.75 3.52 -5.61
CA HIS A 102 7.29 2.86 -4.40
C HIS A 102 7.51 3.76 -3.17
N ILE A 103 6.54 3.69 -2.25
CA ILE A 103 6.65 4.13 -0.86
C ILE A 103 6.40 2.90 -0.01
N ILE A 104 7.38 2.49 0.78
CA ILE A 104 7.28 1.29 1.62
C ILE A 104 7.43 1.70 3.07
N THR A 105 6.43 1.35 3.90
CA THR A 105 6.43 1.63 5.32
C THR A 105 6.94 0.43 6.09
N TYR A 106 7.90 0.69 6.96
CA TYR A 106 8.53 -0.28 7.84
C TYR A 106 8.11 -0.02 9.29
N PHE A 107 7.92 -1.08 10.04
CA PHE A 107 7.80 -1.06 11.49
C PHE A 107 9.08 -1.67 12.06
N ILE A 108 9.87 -0.88 12.79
CA ILE A 108 11.22 -1.21 13.22
C ILE A 108 11.48 -0.72 14.65
N ASP A 109 12.52 -1.24 15.28
CA ASP A 109 12.98 -0.71 16.57
C ASP A 109 13.71 0.64 16.39
N THR A 110 13.61 1.53 17.36
CA THR A 110 14.29 2.83 17.32
C THR A 110 15.82 2.67 17.18
N ILE A 111 16.39 1.64 17.79
CA ILE A 111 17.81 1.32 17.68
C ILE A 111 18.26 1.05 16.24
N ASP A 112 17.36 0.57 15.36
CA ASP A 112 17.69 0.31 13.97
C ASP A 112 17.88 1.61 13.18
N ILE A 113 17.18 2.69 13.59
CA ILE A 113 17.40 4.04 13.04
C ILE A 113 18.79 4.53 13.41
N ASP A 114 19.18 4.43 14.70
CA ASP A 114 20.48 4.88 15.16
C ASP A 114 21.63 4.11 14.52
N GLN A 115 21.48 2.78 14.39
CA GLN A 115 22.43 1.96 13.66
C GLN A 115 22.54 2.34 12.19
N SER A 116 21.43 2.64 11.53
CA SER A 116 21.40 3.09 10.13
C SER A 116 22.08 4.45 9.96
N ILE A 117 21.87 5.37 10.89
CA ILE A 117 22.55 6.67 10.91
C ILE A 117 24.07 6.48 11.05
N ASP A 118 24.52 5.62 11.95
CA ASP A 118 25.95 5.33 12.15
C ASP A 118 26.57 4.69 10.88
N LEU A 119 25.89 3.72 10.28
CA LEU A 119 26.34 3.10 9.05
C LEU A 119 26.42 4.09 7.88
N LEU A 120 25.45 4.99 7.75
CA LEU A 120 25.47 6.06 6.75
C LEU A 120 26.63 7.03 6.98
N TYR A 121 26.96 7.42 8.24
CA TYR A 121 28.12 8.23 8.55
C TYR A 121 29.44 7.54 8.17
N LYS A 122 29.57 6.25 8.46
CA LYS A 122 30.74 5.46 8.07
C LYS A 122 30.90 5.39 6.55
N ALA A 123 29.81 5.13 5.83
CA ALA A 123 29.80 5.12 4.37
C ALA A 123 30.13 6.52 3.79
N GLN A 124 29.59 7.59 4.37
CA GLN A 124 29.88 8.97 3.95
C GLN A 124 31.36 9.33 4.06
N LYS A 125 32.01 8.91 5.17
CA LYS A 125 33.46 9.12 5.34
C LYS A 125 34.26 8.46 4.22
N ILE A 126 33.90 7.24 3.83
CA ILE A 126 34.55 6.53 2.71
C ILE A 126 34.34 7.28 1.40
N ILE A 127 33.10 7.70 1.12
CA ILE A 127 32.80 8.46 -0.10
C ILE A 127 33.62 9.74 -0.17
N LYS A 128 33.68 10.52 0.92
CA LYS A 128 34.50 11.75 0.99
C LYS A 128 35.99 11.51 0.76
N SER A 129 36.50 10.36 1.20
CA SER A 129 37.94 10.06 1.13
C SER A 129 38.38 9.47 -0.22
N TYR A 130 37.51 8.74 -0.91
CA TYR A 130 37.90 7.95 -2.10
C TYR A 130 37.12 8.29 -3.38
N TYR A 131 36.02 9.07 -3.27
CA TYR A 131 35.13 9.36 -4.39
C TYR A 131 34.68 10.82 -4.37
N THR A 132 35.52 11.73 -4.87
CA THR A 132 35.30 13.19 -4.82
C THR A 132 33.93 13.62 -5.35
N ASN A 133 33.45 13.00 -6.44
CA ASN A 133 32.16 13.31 -7.07
C ASN A 133 31.06 12.26 -6.77
N GLY A 134 31.26 11.43 -5.74
CA GLY A 134 30.41 10.30 -5.43
C GLY A 134 30.76 9.05 -6.22
N ILE A 135 30.06 7.95 -5.93
CA ILE A 135 30.25 6.65 -6.56
C ILE A 135 29.09 6.36 -7.51
N ASN A 136 29.40 6.06 -8.77
CA ASN A 136 28.45 5.58 -9.77
C ASN A 136 28.54 4.05 -9.92
N LYS A 137 27.70 3.44 -10.78
CA LYS A 137 27.66 1.99 -10.98
C LYS A 137 29.01 1.42 -11.45
N THR A 138 29.68 2.07 -12.39
CA THR A 138 30.98 1.61 -12.91
C THR A 138 32.04 1.58 -11.80
N GLN A 139 32.13 2.64 -11.01
CA GLN A 139 33.05 2.71 -9.87
C GLN A 139 32.67 1.72 -8.76
N PHE A 140 31.38 1.47 -8.55
CA PHE A 140 30.89 0.49 -7.59
C PHE A 140 31.25 -0.96 -7.97
N GLU A 141 31.35 -1.25 -9.25
CA GLU A 141 31.75 -2.57 -9.79
C GLU A 141 33.27 -2.70 -9.97
N ASP A 142 34.00 -1.57 -9.98
CA ASP A 142 35.44 -1.54 -10.14
C ASP A 142 36.18 -2.10 -8.91
N LYS A 143 36.76 -3.28 -9.08
CA LYS A 143 37.50 -3.93 -8.01
C LYS A 143 38.84 -3.22 -7.70
N SER A 144 39.41 -2.47 -8.65
CA SER A 144 40.74 -1.86 -8.51
C SER A 144 40.80 -0.80 -7.40
N VAL A 145 39.70 -0.09 -7.17
CA VAL A 145 39.57 0.93 -6.11
C VAL A 145 38.89 0.33 -4.88
N ILE A 146 37.75 -0.34 -5.08
CA ILE A 146 36.91 -0.83 -3.97
C ILE A 146 37.64 -1.85 -3.06
N GLU A 147 38.56 -2.64 -3.62
CA GLU A 147 39.34 -3.62 -2.84
C GLU A 147 40.48 -2.99 -2.06
N LYS A 148 40.96 -1.81 -2.45
CA LYS A 148 42.06 -1.11 -1.77
C LYS A 148 41.61 -0.24 -0.59
N ILE A 149 40.30 -0.04 -0.40
CA ILE A 149 39.78 0.78 0.69
C ILE A 149 40.03 0.07 2.04
N PRO A 150 40.66 0.74 3.02
CA PRO A 150 40.92 0.15 4.32
C PRO A 150 39.66 0.27 5.22
N TYR A 151 38.66 -0.54 4.93
CA TYR A 151 37.33 -0.52 5.59
C TYR A 151 37.42 -0.58 7.12
N GLY A 152 38.39 -1.30 7.68
CA GLY A 152 38.63 -1.38 9.13
C GLY A 152 38.88 -0.03 9.77
N LYS A 153 39.54 0.93 9.09
CA LYS A 153 39.73 2.30 9.57
C LYS A 153 38.42 3.10 9.73
N PHE A 154 37.38 2.66 9.03
CA PHE A 154 36.04 3.29 9.09
C PHE A 154 35.05 2.47 9.93
N SER A 155 35.51 1.40 10.58
CA SER A 155 34.69 0.50 11.41
C SER A 155 33.46 -0.05 10.64
N ILE A 156 33.65 -0.43 9.38
CA ILE A 156 32.63 -1.02 8.53
C ILE A 156 33.25 -2.13 7.67
N SER A 157 32.46 -3.16 7.29
CA SER A 157 32.93 -4.16 6.35
C SER A 157 32.74 -3.72 4.89
N LYS A 158 33.54 -4.27 3.96
CA LYS A 158 33.35 -4.07 2.52
C LYS A 158 31.94 -4.45 2.06
N SER A 159 31.41 -5.58 2.54
CA SER A 159 30.07 -6.04 2.19
C SER A 159 28.99 -5.08 2.68
N SER A 160 29.10 -4.61 3.95
CA SER A 160 28.17 -3.61 4.49
C SER A 160 28.24 -2.30 3.72
N PHE A 161 29.44 -1.79 3.42
CA PHE A 161 29.59 -0.58 2.60
C PHE A 161 28.89 -0.73 1.24
N LYS A 162 29.17 -1.82 0.52
CA LYS A 162 28.51 -2.09 -0.77
C LYS A 162 26.99 -2.18 -0.65
N GLN A 163 26.48 -2.84 0.38
CA GLN A 163 25.04 -2.93 0.59
C GLN A 163 24.42 -1.56 0.86
N ILE A 164 25.04 -0.74 1.70
CA ILE A 164 24.55 0.62 2.02
C ILE A 164 24.55 1.49 0.77
N ILE A 165 25.61 1.46 -0.04
CA ILE A 165 25.65 2.24 -1.28
C ILE A 165 24.56 1.77 -2.26
N ALA A 166 24.32 0.46 -2.36
CA ALA A 166 23.23 -0.07 -3.16
C ALA A 166 21.88 0.45 -2.64
N ASP A 167 21.60 0.34 -1.34
CA ASP A 167 20.36 0.83 -0.74
C ASP A 167 20.16 2.33 -1.01
N VAL A 168 21.15 3.17 -0.69
CA VAL A 168 21.12 4.63 -0.91
C VAL A 168 20.86 4.99 -2.37
N SER A 169 21.34 4.19 -3.32
CA SER A 169 21.14 4.45 -4.75
C SER A 169 19.66 4.34 -5.19
N TYR A 170 18.82 3.66 -4.42
CA TYR A 170 17.38 3.50 -4.67
C TYR A 170 16.51 4.42 -3.82
N ILE A 171 17.04 5.00 -2.75
CA ILE A 171 16.27 5.81 -1.79
C ILE A 171 16.30 7.28 -2.22
N GLU A 172 15.14 7.93 -2.14
CA GLU A 172 14.99 9.38 -2.32
C GLU A 172 14.98 10.12 -1.00
N LYS A 173 14.19 9.62 -0.02
CA LYS A 173 14.09 10.16 1.34
C LYS A 173 13.52 9.13 2.32
N PHE A 174 13.71 9.40 3.59
CA PHE A 174 12.95 8.81 4.68
C PHE A 174 11.96 9.83 5.24
N ASP A 175 10.75 9.37 5.62
CA ASP A 175 9.74 10.25 6.17
C ASP A 175 8.71 9.45 7.00
N ILE A 176 7.76 10.14 7.61
CA ILE A 176 6.58 9.55 8.25
C ILE A 176 5.37 9.90 7.39
N GLU A 177 4.55 8.91 7.08
CA GLU A 177 3.31 9.12 6.37
C GLU A 177 2.26 9.68 7.34
N LEU A 178 1.72 10.83 6.98
CA LEU A 178 0.62 11.49 7.68
C LEU A 178 -0.50 11.71 6.66
N PRO A 179 -1.45 10.78 6.55
CA PRO A 179 -2.56 10.92 5.61
C PRO A 179 -3.51 12.04 6.02
N GLU A 180 -4.22 12.58 5.06
CA GLU A 180 -5.26 13.57 5.30
C GLU A 180 -6.49 12.93 5.93
N ASN A 181 -7.14 13.66 6.84
CA ASN A 181 -8.41 13.23 7.43
C ASN A 181 -9.51 13.23 6.35
N PRO A 182 -10.22 12.12 6.13
CA PRO A 182 -11.26 12.03 5.11
C PRO A 182 -12.53 12.85 5.43
N ASN A 183 -12.66 13.43 6.62
CA ASN A 183 -13.78 14.26 7.09
C ASN A 183 -15.18 13.61 7.09
N ASN A 184 -15.28 12.32 6.84
CA ASN A 184 -16.54 11.56 6.83
C ASN A 184 -16.33 10.20 7.47
N GLN A 185 -17.42 9.54 7.89
CA GLN A 185 -17.36 8.16 8.35
C GLN A 185 -16.57 7.30 7.37
N SER A 186 -15.58 6.59 7.86
CA SER A 186 -14.63 5.89 6.99
C SER A 186 -14.23 4.53 7.53
N ILE A 187 -13.90 3.66 6.59
CA ILE A 187 -13.19 2.42 6.88
C ILE A 187 -11.70 2.74 6.90
N ILE A 188 -11.08 2.53 8.04
CA ILE A 188 -9.66 2.81 8.29
C ILE A 188 -8.91 1.50 8.44
N THR A 189 -7.83 1.36 7.69
CA THR A 189 -6.85 0.28 7.89
C THR A 189 -5.64 0.87 8.59
N LEU A 190 -5.31 0.31 9.75
CA LEU A 190 -4.16 0.70 10.55
C LEU A 190 -2.93 -0.10 10.16
N TYR A 191 -1.74 0.46 10.34
CA TYR A 191 -0.50 -0.30 10.23
C TYR A 191 -0.42 -1.38 11.31
N ASN A 192 0.13 -2.54 10.97
CA ASN A 192 0.36 -3.60 11.93
C ASN A 192 1.59 -3.26 12.80
N VAL A 193 1.33 -2.81 14.01
CA VAL A 193 2.37 -2.47 15.02
C VAL A 193 2.46 -3.53 16.12
N GLY A 194 1.94 -4.74 15.86
CA GLY A 194 1.99 -5.85 16.82
C GLY A 194 1.01 -5.72 18.00
N VAL A 195 0.11 -4.74 17.96
CA VAL A 195 -0.93 -4.50 18.98
C VAL A 195 -2.30 -4.65 18.32
N ASP A 196 -3.24 -5.24 19.03
CA ASP A 196 -4.63 -5.34 18.57
C ASP A 196 -5.25 -3.96 18.33
N SER A 197 -6.02 -3.80 17.25
CA SER A 197 -6.59 -2.51 16.83
C SER A 197 -7.49 -1.88 17.89
N LYS A 198 -8.23 -2.69 18.65
CA LYS A 198 -9.10 -2.19 19.73
C LYS A 198 -8.27 -1.62 20.88
N GLN A 199 -7.21 -2.33 21.30
CA GLN A 199 -6.29 -1.84 22.33
C GLN A 199 -5.56 -0.58 21.87
N LEU A 200 -5.11 -0.56 20.61
CA LEU A 200 -4.43 0.57 20.01
C LEU A 200 -5.32 1.82 20.00
N LEU A 201 -6.56 1.69 19.55
CA LEU A 201 -7.53 2.78 19.52
C LEU A 201 -7.93 3.25 20.92
N SER A 202 -8.17 2.32 21.86
CA SER A 202 -8.47 2.66 23.25
C SER A 202 -7.32 3.45 23.90
N SER A 203 -6.06 3.14 23.58
CA SER A 203 -4.90 3.87 24.13
C SER A 203 -4.80 5.34 23.69
N ILE A 204 -5.48 5.72 22.63
CA ILE A 204 -5.57 7.11 22.14
C ILE A 204 -6.94 7.74 22.41
N GLY A 205 -7.77 7.08 23.23
CA GLY A 205 -9.07 7.60 23.65
C GLY A 205 -10.25 7.28 22.73
N ILE A 206 -10.10 6.30 21.82
CA ILE A 206 -11.17 5.86 20.92
C ILE A 206 -11.72 4.52 21.40
N GLU A 207 -12.94 4.55 21.91
CA GLU A 207 -13.67 3.33 22.24
C GLU A 207 -14.47 2.82 21.02
N ILE A 208 -14.25 1.53 20.67
CA ILE A 208 -14.88 0.89 19.53
C ILE A 208 -15.57 -0.41 19.92
N ILE A 209 -16.79 -0.62 19.41
CA ILE A 209 -17.52 -1.87 19.59
C ILE A 209 -17.06 -2.92 18.56
N SER A 210 -17.11 -4.20 18.95
CA SER A 210 -16.60 -5.30 18.11
C SER A 210 -17.27 -5.41 16.73
N SER A 211 -18.51 -4.97 16.59
CA SER A 211 -19.22 -4.96 15.30
C SER A 211 -18.67 -3.95 14.28
N ARG A 212 -17.85 -3.00 14.72
CA ARG A 212 -17.17 -2.02 13.85
C ARG A 212 -15.73 -2.43 13.52
N ILE A 213 -15.27 -3.57 14.02
CA ILE A 213 -13.96 -4.14 13.72
C ILE A 213 -14.14 -5.18 12.60
N LEU A 214 -13.59 -4.92 11.42
CA LEU A 214 -13.68 -5.81 10.26
C LEU A 214 -12.63 -6.91 10.33
N ASP A 215 -11.41 -6.54 10.74
CA ASP A 215 -10.32 -7.46 10.99
C ASP A 215 -9.32 -6.85 12.00
N ASN A 216 -8.19 -7.54 12.25
CA ASN A 216 -7.18 -7.09 13.23
C ASN A 216 -6.58 -5.70 12.95
N GLN A 217 -6.83 -5.12 11.79
CA GLN A 217 -6.24 -3.85 11.34
C GLN A 217 -7.28 -2.89 10.78
N THR A 218 -8.45 -3.38 10.36
CA THR A 218 -9.46 -2.59 9.65
C THR A 218 -10.67 -2.37 10.53
N VAL A 219 -11.01 -1.10 10.71
CA VAL A 219 -12.07 -0.65 11.59
C VAL A 219 -12.96 0.38 10.88
N PHE A 220 -14.22 0.45 11.30
CA PHE A 220 -15.13 1.50 10.88
C PHE A 220 -15.22 2.57 11.97
N LEU A 221 -14.84 3.80 11.65
CA LEU A 221 -14.86 4.94 12.56
C LEU A 221 -15.88 5.99 12.12
N ASP A 222 -16.55 6.61 13.08
CA ASP A 222 -17.38 7.79 12.85
C ASP A 222 -16.53 9.07 12.83
N GLU A 223 -17.16 10.21 12.51
CA GLU A 223 -16.49 11.49 12.35
C GLU A 223 -15.71 11.93 13.60
N ASN A 224 -16.31 11.78 14.79
CA ASN A 224 -15.67 12.16 16.06
C ASN A 224 -14.45 11.27 16.34
N GLN A 225 -14.59 9.97 16.09
CA GLN A 225 -13.48 9.00 16.26
C GLN A 225 -12.35 9.27 15.26
N LEU A 226 -12.69 9.65 14.02
CA LEU A 226 -11.72 10.07 13.02
C LEU A 226 -10.94 11.32 13.45
N GLU A 227 -11.67 12.35 13.94
CA GLU A 227 -11.05 13.58 14.44
C GLU A 227 -10.01 13.27 15.54
N VAL A 228 -10.38 12.40 16.50
CA VAL A 228 -9.48 11.98 17.57
C VAL A 228 -8.26 11.23 17.01
N LEU A 229 -8.48 10.28 16.07
CA LEU A 229 -7.39 9.50 15.45
C LEU A 229 -6.42 10.40 14.69
N PHE A 230 -6.94 11.28 13.83
CA PHE A 230 -6.11 12.14 12.99
C PHE A 230 -5.43 13.27 13.78
N SER A 231 -6.02 13.70 14.91
CA SER A 231 -5.38 14.65 15.81
C SER A 231 -4.25 14.04 16.66
N ASN A 232 -4.44 12.79 17.12
CA ASN A 232 -3.53 12.18 18.08
C ASN A 232 -2.54 11.18 17.45
N ALA A 233 -2.94 10.44 16.42
CA ALA A 233 -2.14 9.37 15.86
C ALA A 233 -2.35 9.14 14.35
N PRO A 234 -2.27 10.18 13.49
CA PRO A 234 -2.48 10.04 12.04
C PRO A 234 -1.47 9.08 11.39
N TYR A 235 -0.30 8.94 11.99
CA TYR A 235 0.76 8.02 11.55
C TYR A 235 0.39 6.53 11.60
N LEU A 236 -0.68 6.16 12.32
CA LEU A 236 -1.17 4.79 12.38
C LEU A 236 -1.99 4.41 11.14
N VAL A 237 -2.49 5.38 10.38
CA VAL A 237 -3.38 5.13 9.24
C VAL A 237 -2.59 4.70 8.02
N SER A 238 -2.78 3.45 7.61
CA SER A 238 -2.22 2.90 6.37
C SER A 238 -3.09 3.25 5.16
N MET A 239 -4.41 3.19 5.33
CA MET A 239 -5.39 3.50 4.29
C MET A 239 -6.68 3.99 4.93
N SER A 240 -7.32 4.96 4.30
CA SER A 240 -8.68 5.36 4.61
C SER A 240 -9.53 5.32 3.33
N THR A 241 -10.74 4.77 3.45
CA THR A 241 -11.70 4.74 2.34
C THR A 241 -13.03 5.30 2.82
N VAL A 242 -13.62 6.15 2.01
CA VAL A 242 -14.97 6.67 2.29
C VAL A 242 -15.94 5.50 2.28
N ASN A 243 -16.85 5.48 3.23
CA ASN A 243 -17.92 4.48 3.24
C ASN A 243 -18.85 4.75 2.04
N LEU A 244 -18.82 3.86 1.06
CA LEU A 244 -19.66 3.98 -0.13
C LEU A 244 -21.16 3.93 0.16
N SER A 245 -21.58 3.42 1.35
CA SER A 245 -22.96 3.47 1.78
C SER A 245 -23.45 4.89 2.12
N ALA A 246 -22.54 5.84 2.28
CA ALA A 246 -22.85 7.26 2.49
C ALA A 246 -23.05 8.03 1.17
N LEU A 247 -22.75 7.42 0.02
CA LEU A 247 -23.00 8.03 -1.28
C LEU A 247 -24.51 8.00 -1.56
N SER A 248 -25.07 9.19 -1.80
CA SER A 248 -26.46 9.31 -2.23
C SER A 248 -26.58 8.93 -3.71
N PRO A 249 -27.69 8.31 -4.13
CA PRO A 249 -27.98 8.15 -5.57
C PRO A 249 -27.92 9.46 -6.35
N ASP A 250 -28.20 10.58 -5.68
CA ASP A 250 -28.17 11.92 -6.29
C ASP A 250 -26.74 12.40 -6.61
N ASP A 251 -25.71 11.83 -5.97
CA ASP A 251 -24.30 12.13 -6.28
C ASP A 251 -23.88 11.57 -7.65
N PHE A 252 -24.71 10.72 -8.25
CA PHE A 252 -24.46 10.05 -9.53
C PHE A 252 -25.39 10.52 -10.67
N ILE A 253 -26.28 11.48 -10.43
CA ILE A 253 -27.18 11.98 -11.47
C ILE A 253 -26.40 12.93 -12.39
N HIS A 254 -25.93 12.41 -13.49
CA HIS A 254 -25.56 13.20 -14.66
C HIS A 254 -26.65 13.06 -15.73
N ASP A 255 -27.04 14.17 -16.35
CA ASP A 255 -27.98 14.19 -17.47
C ASP A 255 -27.48 13.30 -18.60
N TYR A 256 -28.08 12.11 -18.71
CA TYR A 256 -27.83 11.21 -19.83
C TYR A 256 -28.72 11.58 -21.00
N GLN A 257 -28.14 11.86 -22.16
CA GLN A 257 -28.87 11.86 -23.43
C GLN A 257 -29.38 10.45 -23.72
N GLU A 258 -30.68 10.28 -23.79
CA GLU A 258 -31.35 9.04 -24.17
C GLU A 258 -31.05 8.70 -25.64
N GLY A 259 -30.06 7.88 -25.88
CA GLY A 259 -29.84 7.16 -27.13
C GLY A 259 -29.92 5.64 -26.87
N MET A 260 -30.51 4.87 -27.79
CA MET A 260 -30.43 3.41 -27.68
C MET A 260 -28.97 2.96 -27.68
N ILE A 261 -28.50 2.56 -26.48
CA ILE A 261 -27.14 2.10 -26.27
C ILE A 261 -27.09 0.62 -26.57
N THR A 262 -26.27 0.20 -27.54
CA THR A 262 -25.96 -1.20 -27.79
C THR A 262 -24.47 -1.43 -27.73
N ILE A 263 -24.06 -2.51 -27.08
CA ILE A 263 -22.69 -3.00 -27.08
C ILE A 263 -22.63 -4.40 -27.63
N PRO A 264 -21.49 -4.86 -28.19
CA PRO A 264 -21.37 -6.21 -28.70
C PRO A 264 -21.63 -7.24 -27.59
N SER A 265 -22.17 -8.40 -27.92
CA SER A 265 -22.33 -9.49 -26.97
C SER A 265 -20.99 -10.03 -26.50
N PRO A 266 -20.91 -10.52 -25.24
CA PRO A 266 -19.67 -11.05 -24.67
C PRO A 266 -19.23 -12.33 -25.43
N THR A 267 -17.91 -12.53 -25.50
CA THR A 267 -17.29 -13.73 -26.08
C THR A 267 -16.39 -14.43 -25.05
N ASN A 268 -15.09 -14.25 -25.15
CA ASN A 268 -14.09 -14.88 -24.27
C ASN A 268 -13.41 -13.91 -23.31
N GLU A 269 -14.02 -12.77 -23.05
CA GLU A 269 -13.48 -11.78 -22.15
C GLU A 269 -13.31 -12.35 -20.73
N PRO A 270 -12.31 -11.87 -19.99
CA PRO A 270 -12.12 -12.24 -18.57
C PRO A 270 -13.36 -11.89 -17.74
N THR A 271 -13.63 -12.68 -16.71
CA THR A 271 -14.75 -12.47 -15.80
C THR A 271 -14.27 -11.91 -14.47
N ILE A 272 -14.88 -10.81 -14.02
CA ILE A 272 -14.65 -10.19 -12.71
C ILE A 272 -15.81 -10.55 -11.78
N GLY A 273 -15.49 -11.02 -10.57
CA GLY A 273 -16.47 -11.23 -9.50
C GLY A 273 -16.82 -9.92 -8.80
N VAL A 274 -18.11 -9.63 -8.66
CA VAL A 274 -18.66 -8.51 -7.92
C VAL A 274 -19.52 -9.03 -6.78
N ILE A 275 -19.31 -8.52 -5.57
CA ILE A 275 -20.12 -8.79 -4.38
C ILE A 275 -20.68 -7.44 -3.92
N ASP A 276 -21.98 -7.21 -4.13
CA ASP A 276 -22.60 -5.89 -3.98
C ASP A 276 -24.08 -5.98 -3.63
N THR A 277 -24.81 -4.89 -3.77
CA THR A 277 -26.27 -4.85 -3.80
C THR A 277 -26.81 -5.58 -5.02
N LEU A 278 -28.10 -5.57 -5.25
CA LEU A 278 -28.72 -6.28 -6.36
C LEU A 278 -28.35 -5.65 -7.72
N PHE A 279 -28.52 -6.44 -8.79
CA PHE A 279 -28.27 -6.02 -10.17
C PHE A 279 -29.59 -5.96 -10.95
N ASP A 280 -29.79 -4.89 -11.72
CA ASP A 280 -30.97 -4.72 -12.58
C ASP A 280 -30.74 -5.31 -13.99
N ASN A 281 -31.39 -6.42 -14.30
CA ASN A 281 -31.28 -7.09 -15.58
C ASN A 281 -31.89 -6.32 -16.78
N ARG A 282 -32.56 -5.19 -16.54
CA ARG A 282 -33.18 -4.38 -17.61
C ARG A 282 -32.20 -3.44 -18.32
N VAL A 283 -30.94 -3.42 -17.88
CA VAL A 283 -29.91 -2.56 -18.48
C VAL A 283 -29.37 -3.10 -19.80
N TYR A 284 -28.87 -2.21 -20.66
CA TYR A 284 -28.38 -2.53 -22.01
C TYR A 284 -27.19 -3.49 -22.06
N PHE A 285 -26.47 -3.66 -20.95
CA PHE A 285 -25.30 -4.53 -20.84
C PHE A 285 -25.57 -5.80 -20.04
N SER A 286 -26.83 -6.15 -19.83
CA SER A 286 -27.22 -7.33 -19.02
C SER A 286 -26.60 -8.64 -19.50
N ASP A 287 -26.37 -8.81 -20.81
CA ASP A 287 -25.72 -10.00 -21.38
C ASP A 287 -24.28 -10.22 -20.87
N TRP A 288 -23.65 -9.18 -20.37
CA TRP A 288 -22.31 -9.23 -19.82
C TRP A 288 -22.27 -9.64 -18.34
N VAL A 289 -23.44 -9.76 -17.69
CA VAL A 289 -23.54 -9.97 -16.25
C VAL A 289 -24.27 -11.28 -15.92
N ASP A 290 -23.52 -12.22 -15.33
CA ASP A 290 -24.07 -13.43 -14.71
C ASP A 290 -24.45 -13.09 -13.27
N PHE A 291 -25.76 -12.81 -13.06
CA PHE A 291 -26.28 -12.30 -11.78
C PHE A 291 -26.82 -13.41 -10.90
N HIS A 292 -26.36 -13.45 -9.65
CA HIS A 292 -26.78 -14.36 -8.60
C HIS A 292 -27.34 -13.55 -7.43
N ASP A 293 -28.66 -13.61 -7.23
CA ASP A 293 -29.32 -13.03 -6.04
C ASP A 293 -29.23 -14.00 -4.86
N VAL A 294 -28.43 -13.64 -3.87
CA VAL A 294 -28.24 -14.41 -2.62
C VAL A 294 -28.83 -13.72 -1.40
N VAL A 295 -29.53 -12.60 -1.59
CA VAL A 295 -30.28 -11.94 -0.52
C VAL A 295 -31.45 -12.82 -0.07
N ASP A 296 -31.68 -12.94 1.25
CA ASP A 296 -32.79 -13.71 1.79
C ASP A 296 -34.12 -13.24 1.20
N ARG A 297 -34.95 -14.21 0.75
CA ARG A 297 -36.23 -13.92 0.09
C ARG A 297 -37.24 -13.17 0.95
N ASN A 298 -37.07 -13.22 2.28
CA ASN A 298 -37.94 -12.49 3.23
C ASN A 298 -37.55 -11.02 3.39
N ILE A 299 -36.41 -10.59 2.84
CA ILE A 299 -36.02 -9.18 2.90
C ILE A 299 -36.77 -8.44 1.78
N PRO A 300 -37.57 -7.42 2.10
CA PRO A 300 -38.23 -6.58 1.10
C PRO A 300 -37.22 -5.92 0.17
N ARG A 301 -37.56 -5.81 -1.11
CA ARG A 301 -36.72 -5.18 -2.10
C ARG A 301 -37.38 -3.92 -2.64
N SER A 302 -36.56 -2.91 -2.89
CA SER A 302 -36.93 -1.65 -3.51
C SER A 302 -36.08 -1.38 -4.76
N ASP A 303 -36.49 -0.46 -5.61
CA ASP A 303 -35.72 -0.09 -6.79
C ASP A 303 -34.31 0.45 -6.44
N ASN A 304 -34.16 1.06 -5.26
CA ASN A 304 -32.86 1.56 -4.80
C ASN A 304 -31.85 0.42 -4.54
N ASP A 305 -32.31 -0.79 -4.23
CA ASP A 305 -31.44 -1.93 -3.94
C ASP A 305 -30.68 -2.42 -5.18
N TYR A 306 -31.12 -2.04 -6.37
CA TYR A 306 -30.50 -2.41 -7.65
C TYR A 306 -29.53 -1.39 -8.18
N ARG A 307 -29.55 -0.14 -7.68
CA ARG A 307 -28.79 0.98 -8.26
C ARG A 307 -27.28 0.82 -8.13
N HIS A 308 -26.79 0.60 -6.91
CA HIS A 308 -25.34 0.56 -6.68
C HIS A 308 -24.66 -0.61 -7.39
N GLY A 309 -25.15 -1.84 -7.20
CA GLY A 309 -24.60 -3.03 -7.84
C GLY A 309 -24.65 -2.94 -9.38
N THR A 310 -25.72 -2.35 -9.94
CA THR A 310 -25.82 -2.09 -11.38
C THR A 310 -24.78 -1.05 -11.84
N ALA A 311 -24.59 0.04 -11.08
CA ALA A 311 -23.60 1.06 -11.40
C ALA A 311 -22.18 0.51 -11.37
N VAL A 312 -21.82 -0.28 -10.35
CA VAL A 312 -20.51 -0.95 -10.26
C VAL A 312 -20.29 -1.88 -11.47
N SER A 313 -21.29 -2.69 -11.80
CA SER A 313 -21.22 -3.58 -12.97
C SER A 313 -21.07 -2.82 -14.28
N SER A 314 -21.74 -1.66 -14.42
CA SER A 314 -21.63 -0.80 -15.62
C SER A 314 -20.22 -0.27 -15.85
N ILE A 315 -19.53 0.12 -14.78
CA ILE A 315 -18.14 0.61 -14.83
C ILE A 315 -17.20 -0.51 -15.32
N ILE A 316 -17.42 -1.74 -14.88
CA ILE A 316 -16.59 -2.89 -15.27
C ILE A 316 -16.86 -3.27 -16.74
N VAL A 317 -18.12 -3.27 -17.15
CA VAL A 317 -18.51 -3.68 -18.51
C VAL A 317 -18.23 -2.58 -19.53
N ASP A 318 -18.60 -1.34 -19.27
CA ASP A 318 -18.57 -0.26 -20.28
C ASP A 318 -18.08 1.11 -19.71
N GLY A 319 -17.32 1.08 -18.63
CA GLY A 319 -16.80 2.28 -17.95
C GLY A 319 -16.07 3.28 -18.86
N PRO A 320 -15.18 2.84 -19.78
CA PRO A 320 -14.47 3.75 -20.67
C PRO A 320 -15.38 4.54 -21.63
N ARG A 321 -16.55 4.06 -21.92
CA ARG A 321 -17.52 4.79 -22.73
C ARG A 321 -18.11 5.99 -22.00
N LEU A 322 -18.46 5.81 -20.73
CA LEU A 322 -18.99 6.86 -19.87
C LEU A 322 -17.86 7.80 -19.38
N ASN A 323 -16.67 7.24 -19.24
CA ASN A 323 -15.49 7.93 -18.76
C ASN A 323 -14.30 7.66 -19.70
N PRO A 324 -14.22 8.32 -20.87
CA PRO A 324 -13.18 8.03 -21.87
C PRO A 324 -11.75 8.16 -21.36
N TRP A 325 -11.52 8.99 -20.32
CA TRP A 325 -10.21 9.12 -19.67
C TRP A 325 -9.77 7.90 -18.84
N LEU A 326 -10.69 6.96 -18.56
CA LEU A 326 -10.38 5.69 -17.91
C LEU A 326 -10.04 4.57 -18.91
N ASN A 327 -10.06 4.86 -20.20
CA ASN A 327 -9.75 3.87 -21.23
C ASN A 327 -8.24 3.59 -21.24
N ASP A 328 -7.85 2.47 -20.66
CA ASP A 328 -6.49 1.94 -20.65
C ASP A 328 -6.19 0.95 -21.77
N GLY A 329 -7.17 0.72 -22.65
CA GLY A 329 -7.08 -0.23 -23.75
C GLY A 329 -7.38 -1.69 -23.36
N CYS A 330 -7.73 -1.99 -22.11
CA CYS A 330 -8.06 -3.35 -21.68
C CYS A 330 -9.39 -3.88 -22.22
N GLY A 331 -10.26 -3.01 -22.75
CA GLY A 331 -11.57 -3.40 -23.27
C GLY A 331 -12.60 -3.63 -22.18
N ARG A 332 -13.57 -4.52 -22.47
CA ARG A 332 -14.68 -4.88 -21.58
C ARG A 332 -14.39 -6.16 -20.82
N PHE A 333 -15.02 -6.31 -19.65
CA PHE A 333 -14.95 -7.53 -18.84
C PHE A 333 -16.34 -8.07 -18.58
N LYS A 334 -16.47 -9.39 -18.53
CA LYS A 334 -17.69 -10.04 -18.04
C LYS A 334 -17.75 -9.89 -16.52
N VAL A 335 -18.95 -9.84 -15.98
CA VAL A 335 -19.18 -9.74 -14.54
C VAL A 335 -19.91 -10.99 -14.06
N ARG A 336 -19.44 -11.58 -12.97
CA ARG A 336 -20.23 -12.49 -12.14
C ARG A 336 -20.64 -11.74 -10.89
N HIS A 337 -21.89 -11.35 -10.81
CA HIS A 337 -22.43 -10.48 -9.79
C HIS A 337 -23.20 -11.27 -8.73
N PHE A 338 -22.79 -11.16 -7.49
CA PHE A 338 -23.48 -11.69 -6.32
C PHE A 338 -24.15 -10.55 -5.57
N GLY A 339 -25.49 -10.48 -5.63
CA GLY A 339 -26.27 -9.54 -4.85
C GLY A 339 -26.45 -10.08 -3.44
N VAL A 340 -25.70 -9.51 -2.49
CA VAL A 340 -25.64 -9.99 -1.08
C VAL A 340 -26.29 -9.03 -0.09
N ALA A 341 -26.65 -7.84 -0.54
CA ALA A 341 -27.16 -6.76 0.32
C ALA A 341 -28.29 -5.99 -0.35
N THR A 342 -29.06 -5.29 0.46
CA THR A 342 -30.01 -4.25 0.04
C THR A 342 -29.50 -2.89 0.51
N SER A 343 -30.05 -1.80 0.00
CA SER A 343 -29.68 -0.42 0.39
C SER A 343 -29.93 -0.14 1.88
N SER A 344 -30.83 -0.87 2.50
CA SER A 344 -31.19 -0.71 3.92
C SER A 344 -30.58 -1.74 4.86
N GLN A 345 -30.05 -2.85 4.32
CA GLN A 345 -29.49 -3.94 5.14
C GLN A 345 -28.23 -4.52 4.48
N PHE A 346 -27.12 -4.25 5.09
CA PHE A 346 -25.83 -4.86 4.78
C PHE A 346 -25.41 -5.75 5.95
N SER A 347 -25.15 -7.00 5.66
CA SER A 347 -24.64 -7.93 6.67
C SER A 347 -23.40 -8.65 6.13
N SER A 348 -22.30 -8.54 6.85
CA SER A 348 -21.07 -9.33 6.57
C SER A 348 -21.35 -10.84 6.59
N PHE A 349 -22.38 -11.29 7.32
CA PHE A 349 -22.81 -12.68 7.33
C PHE A 349 -23.31 -13.16 5.97
N SER A 350 -24.00 -12.30 5.20
CA SER A 350 -24.45 -12.62 3.83
C SER A 350 -23.32 -12.79 2.84
N ILE A 351 -22.15 -12.19 3.10
CA ILE A 351 -20.95 -12.32 2.26
C ILE A 351 -20.20 -13.63 2.55
N ILE A 352 -20.24 -14.09 3.81
CA ILE A 352 -19.49 -15.27 4.26
C ILE A 352 -20.24 -16.56 3.92
N LYS A 353 -21.59 -16.51 3.88
CA LYS A 353 -22.46 -17.66 3.57
C LYS A 353 -22.42 -18.00 2.08
#